data_7b71165ca3321d42991f6b5b4484a784
#
_entry.id   7b71165ca3321d42991f6b5b4484a784
#
_cell.length_a   1.000
_cell.length_b   1.000
_cell.length_c   1.000
_cell.angle_alpha   90.00
_cell.angle_beta   90.00
_cell.angle_gamma   90.00
#
_symmetry.space_group_name_H-M   'P 1'
#
loop_
_entity.id
_entity.type
_entity.pdbx_description
1 polymer ?
#
loop_
_entity_poly.entity_id
_entity_poly.type
_entity_poly.pdbx_seq_one_letter_code
_entity_poly.pdbx_strand_id
1 'polypeptide(L)'
;MKRLYSFLIGIVAIVAVLWLVSVQLENQTKTSGGDKLVIYNWGDYIDPELLEEFTKETGVQIQYDTFDSNESMYTKIKQGGTTYDIAIPSEYMIAKMIKENLVEKLDHSQIKGMENIGSDFLDQPFDPGNQYSVPYFWGTLGIVYNSKLVDKAPEHWDDLWRPEYKNSIMLIDGAREVMGLGLNSLGYGLNDKNADHLQEAVDKLYKLTPNIKAIVADEMKGYMMQNNAAIGVTFSGEARQMLEKNEDLRYVVPSEASNLWFDNIVIPKTVKNKKAAYQFINFMLRPENAYKNALYVGYATPIPKAKALLPKEVQDDEAFYPTAETMKHLEVYKQIGPKWLGIYNDLYLQVKMYRK
;
A
#
# COMPACT_ATOMS: atom_id res chain seq x y z
N MET A 1 3.88 -39.77 -53.72
CA MET A 1 3.89 -38.29 -54.02
C MET A 1 2.50 -37.67 -53.86
N LYS A 2 1.41 -38.14 -54.46
CA LYS A 2 0.06 -37.51 -54.30
C LYS A 2 -0.42 -37.36 -52.86
N ARG A 3 -0.21 -38.35 -51.97
CA ARG A 3 -0.59 -38.31 -50.56
C ARG A 3 0.20 -37.25 -49.74
N LEU A 4 1.48 -37.02 -50.11
CA LEU A 4 2.32 -36.02 -49.44
C LEU A 4 1.84 -34.59 -49.79
N TYR A 5 1.48 -34.36 -51.07
CA TYR A 5 0.93 -33.08 -51.52
C TYR A 5 -0.42 -32.78 -50.84
N SER A 6 -1.31 -33.79 -50.68
CA SER A 6 -2.59 -33.61 -49.99
C SER A 6 -2.38 -33.25 -48.50
N PHE A 7 -1.37 -33.83 -47.85
CA PHE A 7 -1.04 -33.55 -46.47
C PHE A 7 -0.46 -32.11 -46.29
N LEU A 8 0.39 -31.70 -47.23
CA LEU A 8 0.95 -30.35 -47.25
C LEU A 8 -0.13 -29.27 -47.48
N ILE A 9 -1.06 -29.51 -48.39
CA ILE A 9 -2.21 -28.63 -48.64
C ILE A 9 -3.09 -28.54 -47.37
N GLY A 10 -3.30 -29.65 -46.65
CA GLY A 10 -4.03 -29.64 -45.37
C GLY A 10 -3.38 -28.78 -44.29
N ILE A 11 -2.05 -28.87 -44.17
CA ILE A 11 -1.30 -28.05 -43.19
C ILE A 11 -1.39 -26.57 -43.56
N VAL A 12 -1.19 -26.21 -44.82
CA VAL A 12 -1.31 -24.82 -45.29
C VAL A 12 -2.71 -24.24 -45.04
N ALA A 13 -3.76 -25.05 -45.28
CA ALA A 13 -5.13 -24.63 -45.01
C ALA A 13 -5.37 -24.38 -43.51
N ILE A 14 -4.85 -25.26 -42.62
CA ILE A 14 -4.96 -25.09 -41.17
C ILE A 14 -4.21 -23.81 -40.71
N VAL A 15 -3.00 -23.58 -41.20
CA VAL A 15 -2.22 -22.37 -40.89
C VAL A 15 -2.95 -21.12 -41.36
N ALA A 16 -3.54 -21.16 -42.58
CA ALA A 16 -4.32 -20.04 -43.10
C ALA A 16 -5.57 -19.73 -42.25
N VAL A 17 -6.27 -20.80 -41.80
CA VAL A 17 -7.44 -20.65 -40.91
C VAL A 17 -7.01 -20.10 -39.54
N LEU A 18 -5.92 -20.58 -38.94
CA LEU A 18 -5.40 -20.07 -37.68
C LEU A 18 -4.96 -18.62 -37.81
N TRP A 19 -4.34 -18.24 -38.93
CA TRP A 19 -3.96 -16.87 -39.21
C TRP A 19 -5.18 -15.95 -39.38
N LEU A 20 -6.23 -16.41 -40.10
CA LEU A 20 -7.48 -15.65 -40.23
C LEU A 20 -8.18 -15.47 -38.89
N VAL A 21 -8.22 -16.53 -38.06
CA VAL A 21 -8.78 -16.47 -36.69
C VAL A 21 -7.97 -15.49 -35.83
N SER A 22 -6.64 -15.52 -35.89
CA SER A 22 -5.81 -14.56 -35.12
C SER A 22 -6.02 -13.11 -35.56
N VAL A 23 -6.12 -12.86 -36.89
CA VAL A 23 -6.44 -11.53 -37.43
C VAL A 23 -7.85 -11.07 -37.04
N GLN A 24 -8.80 -12.00 -37.01
CA GLN A 24 -10.19 -11.70 -36.63
C GLN A 24 -10.32 -11.44 -35.14
N LEU A 25 -9.56 -12.13 -34.28
CA LEU A 25 -9.42 -11.87 -32.86
C LEU A 25 -8.72 -10.53 -32.60
N GLU A 26 -7.63 -10.21 -33.32
CA GLU A 26 -6.99 -8.89 -33.24
C GLU A 26 -7.92 -7.75 -33.72
N ASN A 27 -8.73 -7.97 -34.73
CA ASN A 27 -9.70 -6.99 -35.19
C ASN A 27 -10.91 -6.85 -34.25
N GLN A 28 -11.35 -7.92 -33.59
CA GLN A 28 -12.37 -7.84 -32.54
C GLN A 28 -11.85 -7.11 -31.29
N THR A 29 -10.59 -7.31 -30.93
CA THR A 29 -9.95 -6.51 -29.85
C THR A 29 -9.75 -5.06 -30.26
N LYS A 30 -9.53 -4.74 -31.54
CA LYS A 30 -9.45 -3.36 -32.06
C LYS A 30 -10.81 -2.68 -32.23
N THR A 31 -11.89 -3.41 -32.47
CA THR A 31 -13.26 -2.88 -32.59
C THR A 31 -14.01 -2.84 -31.24
N SER A 32 -13.52 -3.57 -30.22
CA SER A 32 -13.95 -3.44 -28.84
C SER A 32 -13.10 -2.46 -28.02
N GLY A 33 -12.11 -1.82 -28.65
CA GLY A 33 -11.13 -0.94 -28.05
C GLY A 33 -11.62 0.49 -27.89
N GLY A 34 -12.50 0.72 -26.92
CA GLY A 34 -12.45 1.98 -26.19
C GLY A 34 -11.04 2.14 -25.58
N ASP A 35 -10.57 3.37 -25.43
CA ASP A 35 -9.33 3.66 -24.71
C ASP A 35 -9.32 2.88 -23.39
N LYS A 36 -8.24 2.13 -23.12
CA LYS A 36 -8.10 1.29 -21.93
C LYS A 36 -7.06 1.88 -21.00
N LEU A 37 -7.34 1.86 -19.71
CA LEU A 37 -6.41 2.22 -18.63
C LEU A 37 -6.14 0.98 -17.77
N VAL A 38 -4.89 0.61 -17.61
CA VAL A 38 -4.48 -0.52 -16.77
C VAL A 38 -3.88 -0.01 -15.47
N ILE A 39 -4.59 -0.25 -14.37
CA ILE A 39 -4.22 0.18 -13.02
C ILE A 39 -3.69 -1.01 -12.24
N TYR A 40 -2.56 -0.84 -11.56
CA TYR A 40 -1.95 -1.83 -10.68
C TYR A 40 -1.89 -1.27 -9.26
N ASN A 41 -2.73 -1.77 -8.39
CA ASN A 41 -2.96 -1.22 -7.05
C ASN A 41 -2.95 -2.33 -5.98
N TRP A 42 -3.02 -1.93 -4.73
CA TRP A 42 -3.29 -2.83 -3.61
C TRP A 42 -4.71 -3.43 -3.71
N GLY A 43 -4.94 -4.55 -3.05
CA GLY A 43 -6.30 -5.08 -2.88
C GLY A 43 -7.16 -4.13 -2.04
N ASP A 44 -8.46 -4.02 -2.35
CA ASP A 44 -9.45 -3.20 -1.63
C ASP A 44 -9.03 -1.74 -1.37
N TYR A 45 -8.33 -1.12 -2.32
CA TYR A 45 -7.65 0.17 -2.13
C TYR A 45 -8.20 1.30 -3.01
N ILE A 46 -9.38 1.12 -3.54
CA ILE A 46 -10.16 2.13 -4.27
C ILE A 46 -11.64 1.78 -4.20
N ASP A 47 -12.49 2.81 -4.11
CA ASP A 47 -13.93 2.65 -4.25
C ASP A 47 -14.27 2.19 -5.68
N PRO A 48 -14.89 1.01 -5.87
CA PRO A 48 -15.27 0.51 -7.18
C PRO A 48 -16.22 1.45 -7.94
N GLU A 49 -17.08 2.20 -7.24
CA GLU A 49 -17.98 3.15 -7.87
C GLU A 49 -17.23 4.27 -8.60
N LEU A 50 -16.05 4.68 -8.09
CA LEU A 50 -15.20 5.67 -8.76
C LEU A 50 -14.63 5.15 -10.08
N LEU A 51 -14.34 3.86 -10.19
CA LEU A 51 -13.89 3.24 -11.45
C LEU A 51 -15.00 3.28 -12.50
N GLU A 52 -16.24 3.00 -12.08
CA GLU A 52 -17.41 3.08 -12.94
C GLU A 52 -17.71 4.53 -13.35
N GLU A 53 -17.67 5.49 -12.40
CA GLU A 53 -17.86 6.92 -12.66
C GLU A 53 -16.81 7.44 -13.65
N PHE A 54 -15.53 7.09 -13.47
CA PHE A 54 -14.46 7.44 -14.40
C PHE A 54 -14.73 6.91 -15.81
N THR A 55 -15.09 5.63 -15.91
CA THR A 55 -15.42 5.00 -17.20
C THR A 55 -16.60 5.68 -17.86
N LYS A 56 -17.65 6.01 -17.11
CA LYS A 56 -18.85 6.71 -17.60
C LYS A 56 -18.53 8.12 -18.08
N GLU A 57 -17.65 8.84 -17.36
CA GLU A 57 -17.27 10.23 -17.69
C GLU A 57 -16.37 10.30 -18.92
N THR A 58 -15.42 9.39 -19.03
CA THR A 58 -14.33 9.48 -20.02
C THR A 58 -14.46 8.54 -21.22
N GLY A 59 -15.29 7.49 -21.09
CA GLY A 59 -15.36 6.39 -22.05
C GLY A 59 -14.19 5.40 -21.97
N VAL A 60 -13.21 5.65 -21.10
CA VAL A 60 -12.03 4.81 -20.91
C VAL A 60 -12.39 3.58 -20.08
N GLN A 61 -12.12 2.38 -20.61
CA GLN A 61 -12.34 1.12 -19.87
C GLN A 61 -11.19 0.88 -18.91
N ILE A 62 -11.49 0.52 -17.66
CA ILE A 62 -10.48 0.22 -16.66
C ILE A 62 -10.24 -1.30 -16.60
N GLN A 63 -8.96 -1.69 -16.66
CA GLN A 63 -8.49 -2.99 -16.16
C GLN A 63 -7.79 -2.73 -14.81
N TYR A 64 -8.27 -3.39 -13.77
CA TYR A 64 -7.74 -3.25 -12.43
C TYR A 64 -7.09 -4.55 -11.99
N ASP A 65 -5.77 -4.50 -11.80
CA ASP A 65 -4.97 -5.62 -11.30
C ASP A 65 -4.49 -5.29 -9.88
N THR A 66 -4.31 -6.29 -9.02
CA THR A 66 -3.87 -6.11 -7.65
C THR A 66 -2.51 -6.75 -7.37
N PHE A 67 -1.83 -6.23 -6.33
CA PHE A 67 -0.61 -6.81 -5.76
C PHE A 67 -0.68 -6.80 -4.23
N ASP A 68 0.11 -7.69 -3.62
CA ASP A 68 0.13 -7.90 -2.17
C ASP A 68 1.39 -7.28 -1.51
N SER A 69 2.39 -6.87 -2.31
CA SER A 69 3.60 -6.24 -1.82
C SER A 69 4.26 -5.33 -2.85
N ASN A 70 4.95 -4.28 -2.37
CA ASN A 70 5.75 -3.39 -3.22
C ASN A 70 6.80 -4.17 -4.03
N GLU A 71 7.38 -5.23 -3.48
CA GLU A 71 8.41 -6.05 -4.10
C GLU A 71 7.85 -6.86 -5.27
N SER A 72 6.66 -7.45 -5.12
CA SER A 72 5.98 -8.17 -6.20
C SER A 72 5.58 -7.23 -7.33
N MET A 73 5.01 -6.08 -7.00
CA MET A 73 4.65 -5.01 -7.95
C MET A 73 5.87 -4.51 -8.72
N TYR A 74 6.95 -4.14 -8.00
CA TYR A 74 8.20 -3.69 -8.60
C TYR A 74 8.80 -4.73 -9.55
N THR A 75 8.86 -6.00 -9.12
CA THR A 75 9.41 -7.09 -9.93
C THR A 75 8.64 -7.25 -11.23
N LYS A 76 7.31 -7.21 -11.17
CA LYS A 76 6.43 -7.36 -12.33
C LYS A 76 6.57 -6.18 -13.32
N ILE A 77 6.64 -4.94 -12.82
CA ILE A 77 6.89 -3.75 -13.64
C ILE A 77 8.28 -3.81 -14.29
N LYS A 78 9.31 -4.19 -13.53
CA LYS A 78 10.68 -4.28 -14.01
C LYS A 78 10.87 -5.35 -15.10
N GLN A 79 10.18 -6.48 -14.99
CA GLN A 79 10.22 -7.55 -15.99
C GLN A 79 9.59 -7.12 -17.33
N GLY A 80 8.67 -6.15 -17.33
CA GLY A 80 8.11 -5.53 -18.55
C GLY A 80 7.17 -6.43 -19.38
N GLY A 81 6.81 -7.61 -18.92
CA GLY A 81 5.91 -8.53 -19.63
C GLY A 81 4.44 -8.10 -19.65
N THR A 82 4.05 -7.27 -18.69
CA THR A 82 2.72 -6.65 -18.57
C THR A 82 2.87 -5.13 -18.62
N THR A 83 1.96 -4.46 -19.31
CA THR A 83 1.94 -2.99 -19.36
C THR A 83 0.96 -2.46 -18.33
N TYR A 84 1.44 -1.54 -17.50
CA TYR A 84 0.64 -0.81 -16.55
C TYR A 84 0.72 0.68 -16.86
N ASP A 85 -0.43 1.37 -16.80
CA ASP A 85 -0.52 2.81 -17.03
C ASP A 85 -0.43 3.60 -15.73
N ILE A 86 -0.93 3.03 -14.64
CA ILE A 86 -0.88 3.55 -13.28
C ILE A 86 -0.37 2.44 -12.35
N ALA A 87 0.45 2.81 -11.37
CA ALA A 87 0.75 1.99 -10.18
C ALA A 87 0.69 2.85 -8.93
N ILE A 88 0.44 2.22 -7.76
CA ILE A 88 0.31 2.93 -6.47
C ILE A 88 1.25 2.32 -5.44
N PRO A 89 2.58 2.57 -5.55
CA PRO A 89 3.59 2.14 -4.61
C PRO A 89 3.69 3.01 -3.37
N SER A 90 4.32 2.46 -2.32
CA SER A 90 4.72 3.22 -1.16
C SER A 90 6.03 3.99 -1.38
N GLU A 91 6.29 5.00 -0.54
CA GLU A 91 7.36 5.99 -0.66
C GLU A 91 8.77 5.40 -0.91
N TYR A 92 9.15 4.36 -0.15
CA TYR A 92 10.49 3.76 -0.30
C TYR A 92 10.67 3.05 -1.65
N MET A 93 9.56 2.51 -2.17
CA MET A 93 9.56 1.86 -3.47
C MET A 93 9.56 2.89 -4.60
N ILE A 94 8.87 4.02 -4.44
CA ILE A 94 8.92 5.15 -5.37
C ILE A 94 10.37 5.62 -5.54
N ALA A 95 11.08 5.88 -4.43
CA ALA A 95 12.49 6.28 -4.47
C ALA A 95 13.37 5.27 -5.25
N LYS A 96 13.11 3.97 -5.07
CA LYS A 96 13.80 2.90 -5.80
C LYS A 96 13.46 2.91 -7.29
N MET A 97 12.17 3.03 -7.63
CA MET A 97 11.70 3.04 -9.02
C MET A 97 12.21 4.26 -9.79
N ILE A 98 12.27 5.43 -9.14
CA ILE A 98 12.88 6.65 -9.73
C ILE A 98 14.36 6.39 -10.04
N LYS A 99 15.12 5.89 -9.07
CA LYS A 99 16.55 5.60 -9.23
C LYS A 99 16.83 4.62 -10.36
N GLU A 100 15.95 3.66 -10.58
CA GLU A 100 16.07 2.64 -11.63
C GLU A 100 15.37 3.04 -12.95
N ASN A 101 14.88 4.27 -13.05
CA ASN A 101 14.19 4.81 -14.25
C ASN A 101 12.99 3.94 -14.70
N LEU A 102 12.21 3.45 -13.74
CA LEU A 102 11.02 2.62 -13.97
C LEU A 102 9.73 3.42 -14.02
N VAL A 103 9.76 4.70 -13.68
CA VAL A 103 8.61 5.62 -13.69
C VAL A 103 8.84 6.81 -14.59
N GLU A 104 7.77 7.33 -15.16
CA GLU A 104 7.77 8.54 -15.98
C GLU A 104 7.91 9.78 -15.10
N LYS A 105 8.65 10.77 -15.60
CA LYS A 105 8.58 12.11 -15.02
C LYS A 105 7.23 12.73 -15.38
N LEU A 106 6.53 13.25 -14.37
CA LEU A 106 5.21 13.84 -14.54
C LEU A 106 5.29 15.19 -15.28
N ASP A 107 4.37 15.40 -16.18
CA ASP A 107 4.11 16.71 -16.79
C ASP A 107 3.04 17.43 -15.96
N HIS A 108 3.49 18.29 -15.05
CA HIS A 108 2.62 19.05 -14.16
C HIS A 108 1.62 19.93 -14.91
N SER A 109 1.87 20.30 -16.17
CA SER A 109 0.92 21.08 -16.98
C SER A 109 -0.36 20.29 -17.32
N GLN A 110 -0.29 18.94 -17.25
CA GLN A 110 -1.42 18.05 -17.50
C GLN A 110 -2.13 17.65 -16.19
N ILE A 111 -1.58 17.96 -15.02
CA ILE A 111 -2.18 17.64 -13.73
C ILE A 111 -2.93 18.85 -13.20
N LYS A 112 -4.24 18.66 -13.03
CA LYS A 112 -5.14 19.62 -12.38
C LYS A 112 -5.50 19.07 -10.99
N GLY A 113 -5.42 19.92 -9.98
CA GLY A 113 -5.79 19.54 -8.62
C GLY A 113 -4.60 19.22 -7.71
N MET A 114 -3.32 19.37 -8.16
CA MET A 114 -2.17 19.35 -7.24
C MET A 114 -2.31 20.39 -6.12
N GLU A 115 -2.94 21.53 -6.41
CA GLU A 115 -3.28 22.59 -5.45
C GLU A 115 -4.31 22.17 -4.39
N ASN A 116 -5.00 21.05 -4.57
CA ASN A 116 -5.91 20.48 -3.58
C ASN A 116 -5.16 19.68 -2.51
N ILE A 117 -3.93 19.23 -2.77
CA ILE A 117 -3.12 18.45 -1.83
C ILE A 117 -2.54 19.39 -0.78
N GLY A 118 -2.61 18.98 0.49
CA GLY A 118 -2.01 19.72 1.59
C GLY A 118 -0.49 19.80 1.47
N SER A 119 0.09 20.96 1.83
CA SER A 119 1.54 21.22 1.72
C SER A 119 2.40 20.17 2.42
N ASP A 120 1.91 19.61 3.53
CA ASP A 120 2.62 18.63 4.35
C ASP A 120 2.83 17.27 3.63
N PHE A 121 2.09 17.03 2.55
CA PHE A 121 2.15 15.80 1.75
C PHE A 121 2.92 15.97 0.44
N LEU A 122 3.32 17.20 0.12
CA LEU A 122 4.11 17.54 -1.06
C LEU A 122 5.60 17.61 -0.73
N ASP A 123 6.43 17.57 -1.78
CA ASP A 123 7.89 17.78 -1.70
C ASP A 123 8.60 16.84 -0.71
N GLN A 124 8.14 15.59 -0.63
CA GLN A 124 8.71 14.61 0.27
C GLN A 124 10.10 14.14 -0.18
N PRO A 125 11.00 13.76 0.74
CA PRO A 125 12.38 13.38 0.43
C PRO A 125 12.52 12.23 -0.57
N PHE A 126 11.51 11.40 -0.75
CA PHE A 126 11.52 10.30 -1.74
C PHE A 126 11.22 10.75 -3.17
N ASP A 127 10.57 11.90 -3.34
CA ASP A 127 10.28 12.53 -4.65
C ASP A 127 10.23 14.07 -4.54
N PRO A 128 11.40 14.74 -4.42
CA PRO A 128 11.46 16.19 -4.28
C PRO A 128 10.78 16.90 -5.47
N GLY A 129 9.88 17.83 -5.13
CA GLY A 129 9.08 18.59 -6.10
C GLY A 129 7.98 17.76 -6.78
N ASN A 130 7.65 16.59 -6.26
CA ASN A 130 6.61 15.67 -6.80
C ASN A 130 6.79 15.43 -8.31
N GLN A 131 8.03 15.20 -8.74
CA GLN A 131 8.36 15.09 -10.15
C GLN A 131 7.90 13.76 -10.78
N TYR A 132 7.63 12.73 -9.98
CA TYR A 132 7.33 11.37 -10.44
C TYR A 132 6.06 10.80 -9.84
N SER A 133 5.54 11.40 -8.75
CA SER A 133 4.43 10.83 -8.00
C SER A 133 3.43 11.88 -7.52
N VAL A 134 2.18 11.42 -7.32
CA VAL A 134 1.09 12.23 -6.79
C VAL A 134 0.57 11.55 -5.52
N PRO A 135 0.54 12.21 -4.35
CA PRO A 135 0.00 11.64 -3.12
C PRO A 135 -1.43 11.11 -3.29
N TYR A 136 -1.67 9.90 -2.80
CA TYR A 136 -2.94 9.19 -2.91
C TYR A 136 -3.58 8.94 -1.55
N PHE A 137 -2.89 8.20 -0.68
CA PHE A 137 -3.24 7.98 0.71
C PHE A 137 -2.01 8.08 1.61
N TRP A 138 -2.26 8.23 2.89
CA TRP A 138 -1.23 8.20 3.92
C TRP A 138 -1.81 7.62 5.21
N GLY A 139 -0.95 7.26 6.13
CA GLY A 139 -1.37 6.74 7.42
C GLY A 139 -0.22 6.42 8.34
N THR A 140 -0.55 5.77 9.44
CA THR A 140 0.39 5.41 10.50
C THR A 140 0.39 3.91 10.74
N LEU A 141 1.47 3.39 11.27
CA LEU A 141 1.50 2.10 11.95
C LEU A 141 1.17 2.34 13.43
N GLY A 142 0.34 1.49 14.02
CA GLY A 142 -0.04 1.65 15.42
C GLY A 142 -0.59 0.38 16.04
N ILE A 143 -1.21 0.54 17.19
CA ILE A 143 -1.76 -0.54 18.02
C ILE A 143 -3.28 -0.46 17.96
N VAL A 144 -3.94 -1.50 17.42
CA VAL A 144 -5.36 -1.73 17.61
C VAL A 144 -5.54 -2.63 18.83
N TYR A 145 -6.44 -2.29 19.73
CA TYR A 145 -6.69 -3.07 20.94
C TYR A 145 -8.18 -3.17 21.27
N ASN A 146 -8.57 -4.26 21.90
CA ASN A 146 -9.92 -4.46 22.39
C ASN A 146 -10.04 -3.93 23.82
N SER A 147 -10.82 -2.88 24.02
CA SER A 147 -11.01 -2.20 25.31
C SER A 147 -11.72 -3.04 26.38
N LYS A 148 -12.30 -4.20 26.00
CA LYS A 148 -12.89 -5.18 26.94
C LYS A 148 -11.90 -6.27 27.36
N LEU A 149 -10.84 -6.49 26.60
CA LEU A 149 -9.83 -7.52 26.83
C LEU A 149 -8.50 -6.95 27.35
N VAL A 150 -8.36 -5.63 27.34
CA VAL A 150 -7.17 -4.90 27.77
C VAL A 150 -7.58 -3.97 28.91
N ASP A 151 -7.07 -4.23 30.12
CA ASP A 151 -7.43 -3.44 31.32
C ASP A 151 -6.89 -2.01 31.27
N LYS A 152 -5.71 -1.84 30.68
CA LYS A 152 -5.07 -0.52 30.50
C LYS A 152 -4.69 -0.33 29.03
N ALA A 153 -5.23 0.71 28.41
CA ALA A 153 -4.89 1.08 27.04
C ALA A 153 -3.37 1.16 26.84
N PRO A 154 -2.82 0.57 25.76
CA PRO A 154 -1.43 0.77 25.40
C PRO A 154 -1.22 2.21 24.91
N GLU A 155 -0.13 2.84 25.34
CA GLU A 155 0.27 4.19 24.92
C GLU A 155 1.67 4.19 24.29
N HIS A 156 2.44 3.13 24.58
CA HIS A 156 3.83 2.95 24.17
C HIS A 156 4.04 1.59 23.51
N TRP A 157 5.05 1.46 22.67
CA TRP A 157 5.46 0.16 22.16
C TRP A 157 5.81 -0.82 23.28
N ASP A 158 6.47 -0.33 24.36
CA ASP A 158 6.84 -1.15 25.51
C ASP A 158 5.67 -1.80 26.24
N ASP A 159 4.47 -1.25 26.10
CA ASP A 159 3.27 -1.83 26.69
C ASP A 159 2.97 -3.25 26.13
N LEU A 160 3.45 -3.55 24.92
CA LEU A 160 3.27 -4.87 24.32
C LEU A 160 4.01 -5.99 25.08
N TRP A 161 5.05 -5.67 25.87
CA TRP A 161 5.81 -6.64 26.68
C TRP A 161 5.16 -7.00 28.01
N ARG A 162 3.99 -6.44 28.32
CA ARG A 162 3.27 -6.78 29.57
C ARG A 162 2.89 -8.26 29.58
N PRO A 163 3.16 -9.00 30.67
CA PRO A 163 2.94 -10.44 30.74
C PRO A 163 1.47 -10.87 30.64
N GLU A 164 0.53 -9.96 30.96
CA GLU A 164 -0.92 -10.19 30.80
C GLU A 164 -1.34 -10.41 29.34
N TYR A 165 -0.53 -9.97 28.36
CA TYR A 165 -0.81 -10.12 26.94
C TYR A 165 -0.29 -11.44 26.35
N LYS A 166 0.02 -12.41 27.20
CA LYS A 166 0.50 -13.74 26.75
C LYS A 166 -0.43 -14.34 25.69
N ASN A 167 0.15 -14.70 24.52
CA ASN A 167 -0.53 -15.32 23.38
C ASN A 167 -1.78 -14.55 22.90
N SER A 168 -1.76 -13.21 22.94
CA SER A 168 -2.90 -12.38 22.59
C SER A 168 -2.57 -11.23 21.63
N ILE A 169 -1.30 -11.08 21.24
CA ILE A 169 -0.85 -10.03 20.31
C ILE A 169 -0.71 -10.59 18.89
N MET A 170 -1.27 -9.89 17.94
CA MET A 170 -1.04 -10.15 16.52
C MET A 170 -0.15 -9.06 15.94
N LEU A 171 0.87 -9.43 15.17
CA LEU A 171 1.73 -8.52 14.46
C LEU A 171 1.49 -8.64 12.94
N ILE A 172 1.57 -7.51 12.25
CA ILE A 172 1.56 -7.51 10.78
C ILE A 172 2.81 -8.22 10.25
N ASP A 173 2.65 -8.97 9.15
CA ASP A 173 3.73 -9.71 8.49
C ASP A 173 4.57 -8.75 7.62
N GLY A 174 5.46 -8.02 8.28
CA GLY A 174 6.32 -7.05 7.64
C GLY A 174 7.67 -6.90 8.36
N ALA A 175 8.77 -7.07 7.62
CA ALA A 175 10.11 -7.01 8.22
C ALA A 175 10.44 -5.61 8.77
N ARG A 176 10.07 -4.55 8.04
CA ARG A 176 10.31 -3.17 8.45
C ARG A 176 9.43 -2.79 9.65
N GLU A 177 8.20 -3.25 9.68
CA GLU A 177 7.20 -2.99 10.71
C GLU A 177 7.59 -3.65 12.01
N VAL A 178 7.90 -4.95 12.00
CA VAL A 178 8.26 -5.71 13.21
C VAL A 178 9.63 -5.26 13.76
N MET A 179 10.63 -5.09 12.89
CA MET A 179 11.93 -4.58 13.32
C MET A 179 11.84 -3.13 13.78
N GLY A 180 11.00 -2.32 13.12
CA GLY A 180 10.74 -0.93 13.47
C GLY A 180 10.11 -0.78 14.85
N LEU A 181 9.14 -1.63 15.19
CA LEU A 181 8.57 -1.74 16.52
C LEU A 181 9.66 -1.99 17.58
N GLY A 182 10.54 -2.96 17.33
CA GLY A 182 11.67 -3.25 18.21
C GLY A 182 12.63 -2.07 18.36
N LEU A 183 12.99 -1.41 17.27
CA LEU A 183 13.87 -0.24 17.26
C LEU A 183 13.24 0.95 18.02
N ASN A 184 12.00 1.33 17.68
CA ASN A 184 11.32 2.45 18.33
C ASN A 184 11.16 2.22 19.83
N SER A 185 10.86 0.99 20.27
CA SER A 185 10.78 0.65 21.69
C SER A 185 12.11 0.82 22.45
N LEU A 186 13.24 0.89 21.74
CA LEU A 186 14.58 1.18 22.28
C LEU A 186 15.00 2.64 22.08
N GLY A 187 14.14 3.47 21.45
CA GLY A 187 14.46 4.85 21.11
C GLY A 187 15.33 5.01 19.86
N TYR A 188 15.48 3.95 19.04
CA TYR A 188 16.16 4.01 17.76
C TYR A 188 15.19 4.32 16.61
N GLY A 189 15.70 4.95 15.55
CA GLY A 189 14.89 5.30 14.37
C GLY A 189 14.58 4.12 13.46
N LEU A 190 13.49 4.22 12.69
CA LEU A 190 13.01 3.18 11.75
C LEU A 190 14.00 2.89 10.59
N ASN A 191 14.93 3.81 10.33
CA ASN A 191 15.88 3.71 9.23
C ASN A 191 17.31 3.42 9.71
N ASP A 192 17.44 2.86 10.92
CA ASP A 192 18.72 2.59 11.55
C ASP A 192 19.55 1.61 10.71
N LYS A 193 20.87 1.89 10.62
CA LYS A 193 21.86 1.10 9.89
C LYS A 193 23.02 0.68 10.80
N ASN A 194 22.77 0.56 12.09
CA ASN A 194 23.72 0.04 13.07
C ASN A 194 23.38 -1.42 13.38
N ALA A 195 24.34 -2.33 13.14
CA ALA A 195 24.12 -3.75 13.35
C ALA A 195 23.88 -4.09 14.84
N ASP A 196 24.50 -3.37 15.76
CA ASP A 196 24.35 -3.60 17.21
C ASP A 196 22.93 -3.18 17.65
N HIS A 197 22.42 -2.04 17.20
CA HIS A 197 21.04 -1.60 17.48
C HIS A 197 20.01 -2.58 16.93
N LEU A 198 20.24 -3.10 15.71
CA LEU A 198 19.37 -4.11 15.11
C LEU A 198 19.38 -5.42 15.92
N GLN A 199 20.55 -5.82 16.44
CA GLN A 199 20.65 -7.01 17.31
C GLN A 199 19.93 -6.77 18.64
N GLU A 200 20.09 -5.60 19.26
CA GLU A 200 19.36 -5.25 20.48
C GLU A 200 17.84 -5.29 20.27
N ALA A 201 17.37 -4.79 19.11
CA ALA A 201 15.95 -4.86 18.75
C ALA A 201 15.47 -6.32 18.62
N VAL A 202 16.23 -7.20 17.99
CA VAL A 202 15.93 -8.64 17.91
C VAL A 202 15.87 -9.28 19.27
N ASP A 203 16.87 -9.02 20.14
CA ASP A 203 16.93 -9.58 21.51
C ASP A 203 15.73 -9.12 22.35
N LYS A 204 15.26 -7.89 22.13
CA LYS A 204 14.05 -7.37 22.77
C LYS A 204 12.79 -8.03 22.18
N LEU A 205 12.71 -8.20 20.85
CA LEU A 205 11.60 -8.89 20.18
C LEU A 205 11.50 -10.36 20.58
N TYR A 206 12.61 -11.06 20.84
CA TYR A 206 12.58 -12.42 21.39
C TYR A 206 11.84 -12.48 22.74
N LYS A 207 11.95 -11.44 23.56
CA LYS A 207 11.21 -11.34 24.84
C LYS A 207 9.73 -11.06 24.63
N LEU A 208 9.33 -10.54 23.45
CA LEU A 208 7.92 -10.34 23.09
C LEU A 208 7.25 -11.62 22.60
N THR A 209 8.01 -12.61 22.10
CA THR A 209 7.45 -13.81 21.45
C THR A 209 6.44 -14.59 22.31
N PRO A 210 6.54 -14.67 23.67
CA PRO A 210 5.50 -15.31 24.48
C PRO A 210 4.13 -14.62 24.39
N ASN A 211 4.10 -13.33 24.07
CA ASN A 211 2.87 -12.54 23.92
C ASN A 211 2.30 -12.63 22.51
N ILE A 212 3.14 -12.97 21.50
CA ILE A 212 2.72 -13.06 20.12
C ILE A 212 1.86 -14.30 19.90
N LYS A 213 0.63 -14.08 19.45
CA LYS A 213 -0.29 -15.13 19.00
C LYS A 213 -0.01 -15.54 17.56
N ALA A 214 0.17 -14.57 16.67
CA ALA A 214 0.49 -14.79 15.27
C ALA A 214 1.14 -13.56 14.62
N ILE A 215 1.90 -13.80 13.55
CA ILE A 215 2.38 -12.78 12.63
C ILE A 215 1.70 -13.08 11.30
N VAL A 216 0.81 -12.18 10.86
CA VAL A 216 -0.12 -12.41 9.74
C VAL A 216 -0.36 -11.13 8.97
N ALA A 217 -0.88 -11.26 7.75
CA ALA A 217 -1.32 -10.14 6.93
C ALA A 217 -2.80 -9.80 7.21
N ASP A 218 -3.66 -9.89 6.22
CA ASP A 218 -5.08 -9.49 6.29
C ASP A 218 -5.94 -10.31 7.26
N GLU A 219 -5.50 -11.52 7.63
CA GLU A 219 -6.21 -12.38 8.58
C GLU A 219 -6.38 -11.73 9.95
N MET A 220 -5.50 -10.77 10.33
CA MET A 220 -5.60 -10.02 11.57
C MET A 220 -6.98 -9.39 11.73
N LYS A 221 -7.55 -8.82 10.65
CA LYS A 221 -8.87 -8.19 10.70
C LYS A 221 -9.94 -9.13 11.25
N GLY A 222 -9.98 -10.37 10.75
CA GLY A 222 -10.94 -11.38 11.22
C GLY A 222 -10.77 -11.73 12.69
N TYR A 223 -9.56 -11.89 13.17
CA TYR A 223 -9.27 -12.21 14.56
C TYR A 223 -9.68 -11.08 15.52
N MET A 224 -9.34 -9.84 15.18
CA MET A 224 -9.66 -8.67 16.01
C MET A 224 -11.16 -8.39 16.05
N MET A 225 -11.84 -8.43 14.90
CA MET A 225 -13.30 -8.21 14.83
C MET A 225 -14.11 -9.25 15.61
N GLN A 226 -13.60 -10.49 15.73
CA GLN A 226 -14.24 -11.58 16.46
C GLN A 226 -13.80 -11.69 17.91
N ASN A 227 -13.03 -10.74 18.46
CA ASN A 227 -12.48 -10.75 19.81
C ASN A 227 -11.54 -11.95 20.09
N ASN A 228 -10.91 -12.51 19.04
CA ASN A 228 -10.00 -13.65 19.14
C ASN A 228 -8.55 -13.26 19.43
N ALA A 229 -8.25 -11.96 19.44
CA ALA A 229 -7.00 -11.38 19.91
C ALA A 229 -7.29 -10.09 20.67
N ALA A 230 -6.45 -9.77 21.65
CA ALA A 230 -6.63 -8.56 22.45
C ALA A 230 -5.97 -7.33 21.82
N ILE A 231 -4.86 -7.54 21.12
CA ILE A 231 -4.02 -6.49 20.52
C ILE A 231 -3.59 -6.90 19.12
N GLY A 232 -3.56 -5.93 18.22
CA GLY A 232 -2.97 -6.04 16.89
C GLY A 232 -2.06 -4.86 16.58
N VAL A 233 -0.93 -5.10 15.92
CA VAL A 233 -0.08 -4.05 15.36
C VAL A 233 -0.33 -4.01 13.86
N THR A 234 -0.91 -2.91 13.38
CA THR A 234 -1.34 -2.78 11.98
C THR A 234 -1.42 -1.32 11.54
N PHE A 235 -1.74 -1.10 10.28
CA PHE A 235 -1.91 0.22 9.69
C PHE A 235 -3.27 0.85 10.04
N SER A 236 -3.29 2.18 10.12
CA SER A 236 -4.45 2.95 10.57
C SER A 236 -5.73 2.67 9.76
N GLY A 237 -5.66 2.55 8.43
CA GLY A 237 -6.84 2.27 7.62
C GLY A 237 -7.43 0.89 7.87
N GLU A 238 -6.60 -0.14 8.03
CA GLU A 238 -7.09 -1.48 8.41
C GLU A 238 -7.71 -1.48 9.82
N ALA A 239 -7.07 -0.77 10.76
CA ALA A 239 -7.65 -0.56 12.09
C ALA A 239 -9.02 0.09 11.98
N ARG A 240 -9.19 1.11 11.12
CA ARG A 240 -10.46 1.76 10.89
C ARG A 240 -11.56 0.79 10.44
N GLN A 241 -11.26 -0.05 9.45
CA GLN A 241 -12.21 -1.07 8.97
C GLN A 241 -12.62 -2.04 10.11
N MET A 242 -11.69 -2.37 11.02
CA MET A 242 -11.98 -3.20 12.19
C MET A 242 -12.86 -2.46 13.21
N LEU A 243 -12.57 -1.17 13.48
CA LEU A 243 -13.34 -0.36 14.43
C LEU A 243 -14.80 -0.17 13.99
N GLU A 244 -15.04 -0.06 12.69
CA GLU A 244 -16.40 0.05 12.12
C GLU A 244 -17.26 -1.22 12.33
N LYS A 245 -16.62 -2.37 12.50
CA LYS A 245 -17.27 -3.67 12.68
C LYS A 245 -17.30 -4.14 14.13
N ASN A 246 -16.48 -3.56 14.99
CA ASN A 246 -16.41 -3.93 16.41
C ASN A 246 -16.16 -2.68 17.26
N GLU A 247 -17.20 -2.20 17.93
CA GLU A 247 -17.20 -0.99 18.75
C GLU A 247 -16.30 -1.06 20.00
N ASP A 248 -15.85 -2.26 20.38
CA ASP A 248 -14.92 -2.44 21.50
C ASP A 248 -13.46 -2.17 21.11
N LEU A 249 -13.17 -2.09 19.82
CA LEU A 249 -11.82 -1.82 19.34
C LEU A 249 -11.48 -0.32 19.42
N ARG A 250 -10.19 -0.06 19.67
CA ARG A 250 -9.59 1.28 19.66
C ARG A 250 -8.27 1.20 18.92
N TYR A 251 -7.84 2.32 18.38
CA TYR A 251 -6.54 2.45 17.73
C TYR A 251 -5.73 3.56 18.40
N VAL A 252 -4.45 3.34 18.55
CA VAL A 252 -3.51 4.34 19.10
C VAL A 252 -2.19 4.32 18.34
N VAL A 253 -1.65 5.50 18.09
CA VAL A 253 -0.29 5.69 17.61
C VAL A 253 0.62 5.82 18.84
N PRO A 254 1.63 4.94 19.02
CA PRO A 254 2.54 5.02 20.16
C PRO A 254 3.25 6.36 20.24
N SER A 255 3.37 6.88 21.47
CA SER A 255 3.79 8.27 21.71
C SER A 255 5.28 8.53 21.47
N GLU A 256 6.13 7.49 21.55
CA GLU A 256 7.58 7.65 21.36
C GLU A 256 7.98 7.83 19.90
N ALA A 257 7.45 7.05 19.00
CA ALA A 257 7.63 7.14 17.54
C ALA A 257 6.82 6.07 16.83
N SER A 258 6.52 6.24 15.56
CA SER A 258 5.99 5.19 14.69
C SER A 258 6.24 5.50 13.22
N ASN A 259 5.80 4.59 12.34
CA ASN A 259 5.88 4.79 10.90
C ASN A 259 4.77 5.72 10.41
N LEU A 260 5.16 6.72 9.63
CA LEU A 260 4.31 7.49 8.74
C LEU A 260 4.58 7.03 7.32
N TRP A 261 3.59 6.53 6.64
CA TRP A 261 3.74 6.02 5.28
C TRP A 261 2.89 6.82 4.28
N PHE A 262 3.32 6.79 3.03
CA PHE A 262 2.65 7.43 1.91
C PHE A 262 2.57 6.48 0.74
N ASP A 263 1.37 6.33 0.18
CA ASP A 263 1.18 5.69 -1.11
C ASP A 263 0.86 6.76 -2.14
N ASN A 264 1.54 6.71 -3.27
CA ASN A 264 1.41 7.72 -4.31
C ASN A 264 1.10 7.07 -5.65
N ILE A 265 0.32 7.76 -6.47
CA ILE A 265 0.09 7.39 -7.86
C ILE A 265 1.36 7.70 -8.67
N VAL A 266 1.86 6.72 -9.41
CA VAL A 266 2.95 6.87 -10.38
C VAL A 266 2.52 6.38 -11.75
N ILE A 267 3.19 6.87 -12.80
CA ILE A 267 3.05 6.40 -14.18
C ILE A 267 4.28 5.53 -14.49
N PRO A 268 4.16 4.19 -14.60
CA PRO A 268 5.29 3.35 -14.96
C PRO A 268 5.80 3.62 -16.39
N LYS A 269 7.07 3.31 -16.66
CA LYS A 269 7.65 3.39 -18.04
C LYS A 269 6.96 2.44 -19.03
N THR A 270 6.22 1.47 -18.55
CA THR A 270 5.43 0.54 -19.37
C THR A 270 4.14 1.14 -19.94
N VAL A 271 3.80 2.38 -19.55
CA VAL A 271 2.56 3.08 -19.91
C VAL A 271 2.26 3.03 -21.42
N LYS A 272 1.02 2.72 -21.77
CA LYS A 272 0.49 2.74 -23.15
C LYS A 272 -0.51 3.86 -23.37
N ASN A 273 -1.32 4.16 -22.37
CA ASN A 273 -2.34 5.20 -22.43
C ASN A 273 -2.05 6.34 -21.44
N LYS A 274 -0.98 7.10 -21.73
CA LYS A 274 -0.53 8.21 -20.90
C LYS A 274 -1.61 9.29 -20.71
N LYS A 275 -2.43 9.51 -21.75
CA LYS A 275 -3.56 10.46 -21.68
C LYS A 275 -4.58 10.04 -20.63
N ALA A 276 -5.00 8.77 -20.67
CA ALA A 276 -5.95 8.25 -19.69
C ALA A 276 -5.36 8.21 -18.26
N ALA A 277 -4.04 7.97 -18.13
CA ALA A 277 -3.36 8.05 -16.84
C ALA A 277 -3.49 9.44 -16.21
N TYR A 278 -3.23 10.51 -16.96
CA TYR A 278 -3.43 11.89 -16.48
C TYR A 278 -4.90 12.22 -16.22
N GLN A 279 -5.83 11.71 -17.03
CA GLN A 279 -7.26 11.87 -16.76
C GLN A 279 -7.66 11.22 -15.43
N PHE A 280 -7.13 10.03 -15.14
CA PHE A 280 -7.40 9.32 -13.90
C PHE A 280 -6.78 10.04 -12.69
N ILE A 281 -5.55 10.52 -12.77
CA ILE A 281 -4.92 11.34 -11.73
C ILE A 281 -5.80 12.57 -11.43
N ASN A 282 -6.20 13.31 -12.47
CA ASN A 282 -7.04 14.49 -12.30
C ASN A 282 -8.42 14.16 -11.70
N PHE A 283 -8.98 13.01 -12.05
CA PHE A 283 -10.24 12.52 -11.51
C PHE A 283 -10.11 12.22 -10.01
N MET A 284 -9.05 11.53 -9.59
CA MET A 284 -8.81 11.18 -8.18
C MET A 284 -8.45 12.41 -7.31
N LEU A 285 -7.88 13.46 -7.88
CA LEU A 285 -7.54 14.70 -7.18
C LEU A 285 -8.74 15.66 -6.95
N ARG A 286 -9.93 15.33 -7.46
CA ARG A 286 -11.14 16.09 -7.13
C ARG A 286 -11.51 15.86 -5.67
N PRO A 287 -11.79 16.89 -4.88
CA PRO A 287 -12.10 16.73 -3.44
C PRO A 287 -13.25 15.75 -3.17
N GLU A 288 -14.31 15.78 -3.98
CA GLU A 288 -15.45 14.89 -3.86
C GLU A 288 -15.12 13.42 -4.14
N ASN A 289 -14.22 13.13 -5.09
CA ASN A 289 -13.78 11.78 -5.41
C ASN A 289 -12.80 11.26 -4.35
N ALA A 290 -11.85 12.12 -3.92
CA ALA A 290 -10.94 11.81 -2.84
C ALA A 290 -11.69 11.56 -1.52
N TYR A 291 -12.78 12.29 -1.26
CA TYR A 291 -13.68 12.06 -0.12
C TYR A 291 -14.35 10.69 -0.20
N LYS A 292 -15.00 10.36 -1.33
CA LYS A 292 -15.64 9.04 -1.53
C LYS A 292 -14.65 7.92 -1.31
N ASN A 293 -13.47 8.05 -1.92
CA ASN A 293 -12.41 7.06 -1.83
C ASN A 293 -11.91 6.88 -0.38
N ALA A 294 -11.64 7.97 0.33
CA ALA A 294 -11.21 7.92 1.72
C ALA A 294 -12.27 7.34 2.65
N LEU A 295 -13.55 7.64 2.39
CA LEU A 295 -14.65 7.09 3.17
C LEU A 295 -14.79 5.58 2.96
N TYR A 296 -14.65 5.10 1.72
CA TYR A 296 -14.77 3.69 1.37
C TYR A 296 -13.57 2.87 1.89
N VAL A 297 -12.35 3.34 1.60
CA VAL A 297 -11.12 2.61 1.94
C VAL A 297 -10.76 2.71 3.42
N GLY A 298 -11.13 3.82 4.09
CA GLY A 298 -10.84 4.07 5.50
C GLY A 298 -9.46 4.68 5.76
N TYR A 299 -8.65 4.98 4.73
CA TYR A 299 -7.35 5.64 4.89
C TYR A 299 -7.44 7.16 4.80
N ALA A 300 -6.43 7.82 5.38
CA ALA A 300 -6.39 9.27 5.41
C ALA A 300 -6.08 9.86 4.03
N THR A 301 -6.91 10.82 3.61
CA THR A 301 -6.69 11.55 2.37
C THR A 301 -5.68 12.69 2.55
N PRO A 302 -4.77 12.91 1.59
CA PRO A 302 -3.87 14.06 1.60
C PRO A 302 -4.55 15.37 1.14
N ILE A 303 -5.85 15.36 0.87
CA ILE A 303 -6.61 16.50 0.34
C ILE A 303 -7.46 17.12 1.46
N PRO A 304 -7.10 18.31 2.02
CA PRO A 304 -7.81 18.93 3.12
C PRO A 304 -9.29 19.20 2.84
N LYS A 305 -9.65 19.57 1.61
CA LYS A 305 -11.05 19.77 1.20
C LYS A 305 -11.85 18.47 1.22
N ALA A 306 -11.21 17.33 0.88
CA ALA A 306 -11.85 16.02 0.97
C ALA A 306 -12.00 15.59 2.44
N LYS A 307 -10.97 15.80 3.29
CA LYS A 307 -11.07 15.58 4.74
C LYS A 307 -12.25 16.36 5.35
N ALA A 308 -12.45 17.62 4.95
CA ALA A 308 -13.54 18.45 5.45
C ALA A 308 -14.96 17.95 5.09
N LEU A 309 -15.09 17.04 4.11
CA LEU A 309 -16.36 16.40 3.73
C LEU A 309 -16.63 15.12 4.54
N LEU A 310 -15.61 14.53 5.18
CA LEU A 310 -15.78 13.33 6.00
C LEU A 310 -16.69 13.59 7.21
N PRO A 311 -17.31 12.56 7.80
CA PRO A 311 -18.02 12.70 9.07
C PRO A 311 -17.13 13.35 10.14
N LYS A 312 -17.73 14.19 11.01
CA LYS A 312 -16.96 14.98 11.98
C LYS A 312 -16.14 14.10 12.94
N GLU A 313 -16.70 12.98 13.34
CA GLU A 313 -16.02 11.96 14.17
C GLU A 313 -14.76 11.39 13.50
N VAL A 314 -14.73 11.36 12.17
CA VAL A 314 -13.54 10.91 11.42
C VAL A 314 -12.51 12.02 11.31
N GLN A 315 -12.98 13.25 11.06
CA GLN A 315 -12.09 14.40 10.93
C GLN A 315 -11.31 14.68 12.22
N ASP A 316 -11.96 14.48 13.38
CA ASP A 316 -11.45 14.82 14.71
C ASP A 316 -10.79 13.62 15.40
N ASP A 317 -10.77 12.45 14.77
CA ASP A 317 -10.12 11.27 15.31
C ASP A 317 -8.61 11.34 15.09
N GLU A 318 -7.88 11.68 16.16
CA GLU A 318 -6.42 11.84 16.14
C GLU A 318 -5.67 10.52 15.87
N ALA A 319 -6.32 9.38 16.00
CA ALA A 319 -5.75 8.10 15.64
C ALA A 319 -5.58 7.94 14.12
N PHE A 320 -6.49 8.55 13.34
CA PHE A 320 -6.47 8.51 11.86
C PHE A 320 -5.96 9.80 11.23
N TYR A 321 -6.13 10.92 11.92
CA TYR A 321 -5.61 12.24 11.54
C TYR A 321 -4.80 12.83 12.69
N PRO A 322 -3.58 12.30 12.96
CA PRO A 322 -2.74 12.71 14.06
C PRO A 322 -2.53 14.21 14.13
N THR A 323 -2.38 14.73 15.35
CA THR A 323 -2.05 16.14 15.59
C THR A 323 -0.68 16.49 15.01
N ALA A 324 -0.43 17.79 14.80
CA ALA A 324 0.90 18.26 14.39
C ALA A 324 2.00 17.87 15.40
N GLU A 325 1.67 17.71 16.69
CA GLU A 325 2.61 17.24 17.71
C GLU A 325 2.96 15.77 17.51
N THR A 326 1.96 14.90 17.34
CA THR A 326 2.17 13.47 17.05
C THR A 326 2.98 13.29 15.76
N MET A 327 2.67 14.06 14.71
CA MET A 327 3.37 13.99 13.42
C MET A 327 4.88 14.23 13.53
N LYS A 328 5.36 15.02 14.51
CA LYS A 328 6.80 15.27 14.72
C LYS A 328 7.59 14.04 15.16
N HIS A 329 6.92 13.07 15.76
CA HIS A 329 7.51 11.83 16.26
C HIS A 329 7.42 10.68 15.25
N LEU A 330 6.75 10.89 14.11
CA LEU A 330 6.59 9.87 13.09
C LEU A 330 7.75 9.92 12.10
N GLU A 331 8.16 8.74 11.64
CA GLU A 331 9.23 8.59 10.65
C GLU A 331 8.73 7.92 9.37
N VAL A 332 9.17 8.46 8.23
CA VAL A 332 8.94 7.86 6.92
C VAL A 332 10.03 6.82 6.63
N TYR A 333 9.67 5.68 6.06
CA TYR A 333 10.66 4.71 5.60
C TYR A 333 11.51 5.29 4.46
N LYS A 334 12.83 5.19 4.62
CA LYS A 334 13.82 5.58 3.61
C LYS A 334 14.35 4.34 2.90
N GLN A 335 14.81 4.53 1.68
CA GLN A 335 15.59 3.50 1.01
C GLN A 335 16.91 3.28 1.74
N ILE A 336 17.03 2.17 2.46
CA ILE A 336 18.22 1.81 3.24
C ILE A 336 19.28 1.04 2.42
N GLY A 337 18.94 0.68 1.20
CA GLY A 337 19.79 -0.09 0.28
C GLY A 337 19.64 -1.60 0.44
N PRO A 338 20.02 -2.38 -0.60
CA PRO A 338 19.78 -3.84 -0.63
C PRO A 338 20.44 -4.59 0.53
N LYS A 339 21.65 -4.16 0.92
CA LYS A 339 22.38 -4.78 2.05
C LYS A 339 21.59 -4.71 3.35
N TRP A 340 21.12 -3.51 3.72
CA TRP A 340 20.40 -3.32 4.97
C TRP A 340 18.99 -3.89 4.92
N LEU A 341 18.31 -3.80 3.77
CA LEU A 341 17.02 -4.45 3.59
C LEU A 341 17.15 -5.97 3.77
N GLY A 342 18.21 -6.59 3.23
CA GLY A 342 18.52 -8.00 3.46
C GLY A 342 18.71 -8.32 4.95
N ILE A 343 19.50 -7.50 5.67
CA ILE A 343 19.72 -7.68 7.12
C ILE A 343 18.41 -7.59 7.89
N TYR A 344 17.56 -6.57 7.61
CA TYR A 344 16.25 -6.46 8.25
C TYR A 344 15.38 -7.70 8.01
N ASN A 345 15.32 -8.19 6.77
CA ASN A 345 14.57 -9.40 6.44
C ASN A 345 15.10 -10.65 7.17
N ASP A 346 16.43 -10.85 7.19
CA ASP A 346 17.05 -11.99 7.84
C ASP A 346 16.78 -11.99 9.35
N LEU A 347 16.92 -10.83 10.00
CA LEU A 347 16.65 -10.67 11.43
C LEU A 347 15.14 -10.83 11.75
N TYR A 348 14.26 -10.27 10.93
CA TYR A 348 12.83 -10.48 11.05
C TYR A 348 12.46 -11.97 10.95
N LEU A 349 13.01 -12.70 9.98
CA LEU A 349 12.78 -14.15 9.84
C LEU A 349 13.25 -14.92 11.08
N GLN A 350 14.36 -14.52 11.70
CA GLN A 350 14.82 -15.11 12.97
C GLN A 350 13.77 -14.90 14.08
N VAL A 351 13.24 -13.67 14.21
CA VAL A 351 12.17 -13.37 15.18
C VAL A 351 10.92 -14.19 14.90
N LYS A 352 10.48 -14.24 13.63
CA LYS A 352 9.27 -14.97 13.20
C LYS A 352 9.38 -16.48 13.44
N MET A 353 10.56 -17.05 13.32
CA MET A 353 10.82 -18.48 13.53
C MET A 353 11.17 -18.82 14.99
N TYR A 354 11.44 -17.82 15.83
CA TYR A 354 11.84 -18.02 17.21
C TYR A 354 10.69 -18.59 18.03
N ARG A 355 10.86 -19.83 18.50
CA ARG A 355 9.93 -20.52 19.41
C ARG A 355 10.69 -20.89 20.67
N LYS A 356 10.24 -20.38 21.81
CA LYS A 356 10.64 -20.89 23.13
C LYS A 356 9.63 -21.88 23.65
#